data_5f2e6f9e7b47485c03f6bc65c90349fe
#
_entry.id   5f2e6f9e7b47485c03f6bc65c90349fe
#
_cell.length_a   1.000
_cell.length_b   1.000
_cell.length_c   1.000
_cell.angle_alpha   90.00
_cell.angle_beta   90.00
_cell.angle_gamma   90.00
#
_symmetry.space_group_name_H-M   'P 1'
#
loop_
_entity.id
_entity.type
_entity.pdbx_description
1 polymer ?
#
loop_
_entity_poly.entity_id
_entity_poly.type
_entity_poly.pdbx_seq_one_letter_code
_entity_poly.pdbx_strand_id
1 'polypeptide(L)'
;MLVWPDDMISQLSGEKYINVETYRKNGRIVNTTVWFIDFRGRIYFRTDPNSGKVGRIKNNPNVRIAPSDIRGHVKGKPIEGVANIQNDTEYETINSMLNKKYGFMGVLVRLMYKLRNIKPMIVSIQLLDPTNKRDQ
;
A
#
# COMPACT_ATOMS: atom_id res chain seq x y z
N MET A 1 23.52 3.82 -12.19
CA MET A 1 22.44 4.81 -12.13
C MET A 1 21.60 4.58 -10.89
N LEU A 2 21.36 5.63 -10.13
CA LEU A 2 20.53 5.52 -8.93
C LEU A 2 19.07 5.34 -9.32
N VAL A 3 18.38 4.46 -8.61
CA VAL A 3 16.94 4.26 -8.78
C VAL A 3 16.24 5.08 -7.68
N TRP A 4 15.59 6.14 -8.10
CA TRP A 4 14.89 7.03 -7.18
C TRP A 4 13.45 6.59 -6.99
N PRO A 5 12.78 7.05 -5.92
CA PRO A 5 11.37 6.72 -5.71
C PRO A 5 10.48 6.98 -6.93
N ASP A 6 10.75 8.06 -7.67
CA ASP A 6 9.97 8.38 -8.87
C ASP A 6 10.08 7.30 -9.94
N ASP A 7 11.28 6.75 -10.13
CA ASP A 7 11.50 5.65 -11.09
C ASP A 7 10.82 4.37 -10.62
N MET A 8 10.87 4.09 -9.33
CA MET A 8 10.20 2.94 -8.75
C MET A 8 8.68 3.09 -8.86
N ILE A 9 8.17 4.28 -8.59
CA ILE A 9 6.74 4.56 -8.68
C ILE A 9 6.26 4.45 -10.13
N SER A 10 7.09 4.84 -11.10
CA SER A 10 6.69 4.75 -12.51
C SER A 10 6.35 3.32 -12.94
N GLN A 11 6.94 2.31 -12.30
CA GLN A 11 6.61 0.91 -12.57
C GLN A 11 5.19 0.57 -12.15
N LEU A 12 4.63 1.34 -11.23
CA LEU A 12 3.28 1.14 -10.71
C LEU A 12 2.25 2.01 -11.43
N SER A 13 2.71 2.93 -12.30
CA SER A 13 1.84 3.85 -13.02
C SER A 13 0.86 3.08 -13.90
N GLY A 14 -0.41 3.43 -13.82
CA GLY A 14 -1.46 2.76 -14.58
C GLY A 14 -1.93 1.43 -14.01
N GLU A 15 -1.28 0.92 -12.99
CA GLU A 15 -1.69 -0.31 -12.34
C GLU A 15 -2.85 -0.06 -11.38
N LYS A 16 -3.77 -1.01 -11.31
CA LYS A 16 -4.94 -0.92 -10.41
C LYS A 16 -4.69 -1.58 -9.07
N TYR A 17 -3.78 -2.55 -9.02
CA TYR A 17 -3.55 -3.35 -7.83
C TYR A 17 -2.07 -3.47 -7.56
N ILE A 18 -1.74 -3.49 -6.27
CA ILE A 18 -0.41 -3.94 -5.84
C ILE A 18 -0.58 -5.10 -4.87
N ASN A 19 0.42 -5.97 -4.89
CA ASN A 19 0.58 -6.98 -3.86
C ASN A 19 1.46 -6.38 -2.77
N VAL A 20 1.00 -6.44 -1.52
CA VAL A 20 1.77 -6.01 -0.37
C VAL A 20 2.16 -7.24 0.43
N GLU A 21 3.46 -7.48 0.56
CA GLU A 21 4.00 -8.54 1.42
C GLU A 21 4.24 -7.96 2.80
N THR A 22 3.61 -8.56 3.80
CA THR A 22 3.85 -8.25 5.21
C THR A 22 4.36 -9.51 5.89
N TYR A 23 4.90 -9.37 7.10
CA TYR A 23 5.58 -10.47 7.78
C TYR A 23 4.90 -10.80 9.10
N ARG A 24 4.67 -12.09 9.33
CA ARG A 24 4.25 -12.59 10.63
C ARG A 24 5.43 -12.58 11.61
N LYS A 25 5.15 -12.70 12.89
CA LYS A 25 6.19 -12.75 13.92
C LYS A 25 7.21 -13.88 13.68
N ASN A 26 6.76 -14.97 13.08
CA ASN A 26 7.64 -16.10 12.76
C ASN A 26 8.40 -15.92 11.44
N GLY A 27 8.30 -14.74 10.80
CA GLY A 27 8.97 -14.44 9.54
C GLY A 27 8.23 -14.85 8.29
N ARG A 28 7.10 -15.54 8.40
CA ARG A 28 6.33 -15.95 7.23
C ARG A 28 5.73 -14.75 6.52
N ILE A 29 5.78 -14.78 5.21
CA ILE A 29 5.24 -13.74 4.34
C ILE A 29 3.74 -13.94 4.17
N VAL A 30 2.99 -12.85 4.27
CA VAL A 30 1.56 -12.83 3.92
C VAL A 30 1.37 -11.83 2.81
N ASN A 31 0.81 -12.27 1.69
CA ASN A 31 0.55 -11.45 0.52
C ASN A 31 -0.87 -10.93 0.54
N THR A 32 -1.05 -9.65 0.26
CA THR A 32 -2.37 -9.04 0.19
C THR A 32 -2.45 -8.15 -1.04
N THR A 33 -3.51 -8.29 -1.82
CA THR A 33 -3.78 -7.44 -2.97
C THR A 33 -4.61 -6.24 -2.51
N VAL A 34 -4.16 -5.04 -2.83
CA VAL A 34 -4.83 -3.81 -2.40
C VAL A 34 -4.91 -2.80 -3.52
N TRP A 35 -5.87 -1.89 -3.42
CA TRP A 35 -5.92 -0.67 -4.20
C TRP A 35 -4.95 0.34 -3.60
N PHE A 36 -4.38 1.17 -4.46
CA PHE A 36 -3.36 2.11 -4.01
C PHE A 36 -3.39 3.39 -4.83
N ILE A 37 -2.75 4.42 -4.29
CA ILE A 37 -2.37 5.61 -5.04
C ILE A 37 -0.93 5.96 -4.73
N ASP A 38 -0.30 6.66 -5.64
CA ASP A 38 0.98 7.30 -5.37
C ASP A 38 0.75 8.80 -5.16
N PHE A 39 1.40 9.35 -4.16
CA PHE A 39 1.26 10.76 -3.83
C PHE A 39 2.53 11.22 -3.10
N ARG A 40 3.15 12.28 -3.62
CA ARG A 40 4.37 12.87 -3.04
C ARG A 40 5.48 11.83 -2.78
N GLY A 41 5.66 10.92 -3.73
CA GLY A 41 6.73 9.93 -3.66
C GLY A 41 6.47 8.76 -2.73
N ARG A 42 5.27 8.61 -2.22
CA ARG A 42 4.89 7.49 -1.38
C ARG A 42 3.70 6.76 -1.97
N ILE A 43 3.55 5.51 -1.57
CA ILE A 43 2.41 4.68 -1.92
C ILE A 43 1.47 4.66 -0.72
N TYR A 44 0.18 4.78 -1.00
CA TYR A 44 -0.84 4.79 0.05
C TYR A 44 -1.91 3.77 -0.29
N PHE A 45 -2.39 3.07 0.73
CA PHE A 45 -3.57 2.24 0.59
C PHE A 45 -4.47 2.39 1.82
N ARG A 46 -5.74 2.03 1.63
CA ARG A 46 -6.76 2.13 2.67
C ARG A 46 -7.13 0.73 3.13
N THR A 47 -7.28 0.54 4.43
CA THR A 47 -7.59 -0.77 4.98
C THR A 47 -8.41 -0.68 6.26
N ASP A 48 -9.05 -1.78 6.62
CA ASP A 48 -9.72 -1.95 7.90
C ASP A 48 -8.67 -1.96 9.02
N PRO A 49 -8.84 -1.12 10.07
CA PRO A 49 -7.89 -1.09 11.19
C PRO A 49 -7.73 -2.44 11.90
N ASN A 50 -8.74 -3.29 11.82
CA ASN A 50 -8.72 -4.59 12.47
C ASN A 50 -8.19 -5.72 11.57
N SER A 51 -7.74 -5.39 10.36
CA SER A 51 -7.20 -6.40 9.46
C SER A 51 -5.87 -6.95 9.96
N GLY A 52 -5.56 -8.18 9.58
CA GLY A 52 -4.30 -8.82 9.95
C GLY A 52 -3.08 -8.06 9.46
N LYS A 53 -3.16 -7.42 8.28
CA LYS A 53 -2.02 -6.68 7.74
C LYS A 53 -1.65 -5.47 8.60
N VAL A 54 -2.62 -4.81 9.23
CA VAL A 54 -2.34 -3.70 10.16
C VAL A 54 -1.54 -4.21 11.35
N GLY A 55 -1.97 -5.31 11.94
CA GLY A 55 -1.24 -5.92 13.06
C GLY A 55 0.17 -6.32 12.69
N ARG A 56 0.34 -6.92 11.51
CA ARG A 56 1.67 -7.31 11.02
C ARG A 56 2.57 -6.10 10.79
N ILE A 57 2.04 -5.02 10.22
CA ILE A 57 2.79 -3.79 9.98
C ILE A 57 3.19 -3.13 11.30
N LYS A 58 2.31 -3.12 12.29
CA LYS A 58 2.66 -2.58 13.62
C LYS A 58 3.80 -3.35 14.26
N ASN A 59 3.85 -4.65 14.04
CA ASN A 59 4.89 -5.51 14.58
C ASN A 59 6.18 -5.45 13.75
N ASN A 60 6.05 -5.38 12.42
CA ASN A 60 7.19 -5.27 11.51
C ASN A 60 6.80 -4.37 10.34
N PRO A 61 7.29 -3.12 10.32
CA PRO A 61 6.91 -2.16 9.29
C PRO A 61 7.55 -2.39 7.93
N ASN A 62 8.49 -3.32 7.84
CA ASN A 62 9.11 -3.63 6.55
C ASN A 62 8.11 -4.37 5.66
N VAL A 63 8.02 -3.94 4.41
CA VAL A 63 7.12 -4.53 3.43
C VAL A 63 7.82 -4.62 2.08
N ARG A 64 7.26 -5.43 1.19
CA ARG A 64 7.64 -5.39 -0.23
C ARG A 64 6.36 -5.25 -1.04
N ILE A 65 6.42 -4.45 -2.09
CA ILE A 65 5.27 -4.25 -2.96
C ILE A 65 5.64 -4.56 -4.41
N ALA A 66 4.66 -5.01 -5.16
CA ALA A 66 4.84 -5.26 -6.59
C ALA A 66 3.50 -5.04 -7.31
N PRO A 67 3.53 -4.63 -8.58
CA PRO A 67 2.28 -4.56 -9.34
C PRO A 67 1.68 -5.95 -9.46
N SER A 68 0.35 -6.02 -9.40
CA SER A 68 -0.33 -7.31 -9.47
C SER A 68 -1.64 -7.18 -10.23
N ASP A 69 -2.23 -8.33 -10.57
CA ASP A 69 -3.60 -8.38 -11.06
C ASP A 69 -4.56 -8.51 -9.88
N ILE A 70 -5.86 -8.54 -10.18
CA ILE A 70 -6.90 -8.64 -9.14
C ILE A 70 -6.80 -9.94 -8.32
N ARG A 71 -6.22 -10.98 -8.89
CA ARG A 71 -6.05 -12.27 -8.21
C ARG A 71 -4.81 -12.35 -7.37
N GLY A 72 -3.99 -11.29 -7.37
CA GLY A 72 -2.76 -11.25 -6.60
C GLY A 72 -1.55 -11.83 -7.32
N HIS A 73 -1.65 -12.10 -8.63
CA HIS A 73 -0.51 -12.54 -9.41
C HIS A 73 0.43 -11.36 -9.67
N VAL A 74 1.66 -11.49 -9.19
CA VAL A 74 2.66 -10.44 -9.30
C VAL A 74 3.11 -10.29 -10.74
N LYS A 75 3.14 -9.05 -11.23
CA LYS A 75 3.47 -8.71 -12.62
C LYS A 75 4.84 -8.09 -12.79
N GLY A 76 5.53 -7.78 -11.71
CA GLY A 76 6.82 -7.10 -11.78
C GLY A 76 7.68 -7.42 -10.57
N LYS A 77 8.84 -6.78 -10.51
CA LYS A 77 9.78 -7.01 -9.42
C LYS A 77 9.30 -6.38 -8.13
N PRO A 78 9.45 -7.06 -6.99
CA PRO A 78 9.12 -6.47 -5.70
C PRO A 78 10.04 -5.29 -5.38
N ILE A 79 9.46 -4.28 -4.75
CA ILE A 79 10.16 -3.09 -4.28
C ILE A 79 10.04 -3.06 -2.77
N GLU A 80 11.16 -2.92 -2.08
CA GLU A 80 11.14 -2.85 -0.62
C GLU A 80 10.72 -1.48 -0.14
N GLY A 81 10.03 -1.45 1.00
CA GLY A 81 9.56 -0.22 1.59
C GLY A 81 9.34 -0.35 3.08
N VAL A 82 9.03 0.77 3.69
CA VAL A 82 8.67 0.86 5.10
C VAL A 82 7.27 1.44 5.20
N ALA A 83 6.40 0.71 5.87
CA ALA A 83 4.99 1.10 6.03
C ALA A 83 4.81 1.89 7.32
N ASN A 84 3.95 2.91 7.25
CA ASN A 84 3.55 3.70 8.41
C ASN A 84 2.03 3.86 8.39
N ILE A 85 1.43 3.77 9.56
CA ILE A 85 0.01 4.05 9.71
C ILE A 85 -0.13 5.56 9.83
N GLN A 86 -0.87 6.15 8.90
CA GLN A 86 -1.04 7.60 8.86
C GLN A 86 -2.08 8.05 9.87
N ASN A 87 -1.84 9.23 10.43
CA ASN A 87 -2.84 9.90 11.25
C ASN A 87 -3.90 10.57 10.34
N ASP A 88 -4.84 11.25 10.94
CA ASP A 88 -6.00 11.79 10.22
C ASP A 88 -5.66 12.95 9.27
N THR A 89 -4.45 13.53 9.33
CA THR A 89 -4.11 14.74 8.58
C THR A 89 -4.19 14.56 7.06
N GLU A 90 -3.80 13.41 6.55
CA GLU A 90 -3.78 13.15 5.11
C GLU A 90 -4.96 12.29 4.66
N TYR A 91 -5.78 11.84 5.59
CA TYR A 91 -6.87 10.90 5.31
C TYR A 91 -7.80 11.40 4.20
N GLU A 92 -8.28 12.63 4.32
CA GLU A 92 -9.24 13.17 3.37
C GLU A 92 -8.65 13.28 1.96
N THR A 93 -7.42 13.74 1.86
CA THR A 93 -6.74 13.88 0.57
C THR A 93 -6.55 12.51 -0.08
N ILE A 94 -6.03 11.55 0.65
CA ILE A 94 -5.76 10.20 0.13
C ILE A 94 -7.07 9.50 -0.23
N ASN A 95 -8.08 9.62 0.63
CA ASN A 95 -9.38 9.02 0.39
C ASN A 95 -10.03 9.58 -0.89
N SER A 96 -9.93 10.88 -1.09
CA SER A 96 -10.43 11.54 -2.31
C SER A 96 -9.70 11.03 -3.55
N MET A 97 -8.38 10.88 -3.48
CA MET A 97 -7.59 10.39 -4.60
C MET A 97 -7.92 8.92 -4.93
N LEU A 98 -8.12 8.09 -3.91
CA LEU A 98 -8.55 6.71 -4.12
C LEU A 98 -9.91 6.64 -4.79
N ASN A 99 -10.86 7.44 -4.32
CA ASN A 99 -12.20 7.48 -4.91
C ASN A 99 -12.14 7.92 -6.37
N LYS A 100 -11.29 8.90 -6.67
CA LYS A 100 -11.15 9.39 -8.04
C LYS A 100 -10.52 8.33 -8.97
N LYS A 101 -9.51 7.63 -8.49
CA LYS A 101 -8.83 6.60 -9.28
C LYS A 101 -9.72 5.41 -9.59
N TYR A 102 -10.49 4.96 -8.61
CA TYR A 102 -11.30 3.74 -8.74
C TYR A 102 -12.77 4.00 -9.06
N GLY A 103 -13.19 5.26 -9.09
CA GLY A 103 -14.51 5.67 -9.56
C GLY A 103 -15.65 4.98 -8.82
N PHE A 104 -16.59 4.42 -9.55
CA PHE A 104 -17.77 3.78 -8.99
C PHE A 104 -17.44 2.64 -8.01
N MET A 105 -16.41 1.87 -8.31
CA MET A 105 -15.97 0.79 -7.41
C MET A 105 -15.48 1.35 -6.08
N GLY A 106 -14.83 2.51 -6.11
CA GLY A 106 -14.42 3.20 -4.89
C GLY A 106 -15.60 3.62 -4.03
N VAL A 107 -16.66 4.08 -4.68
CA VAL A 107 -17.91 4.45 -3.98
C VAL A 107 -18.54 3.22 -3.31
N LEU A 108 -18.57 2.09 -4.01
CA LEU A 108 -19.11 0.85 -3.46
C LEU A 108 -18.33 0.37 -2.22
N VAL A 109 -17.01 0.42 -2.29
CA VAL A 109 -16.16 0.02 -1.15
C VAL A 109 -16.38 0.95 0.03
N ARG A 110 -16.45 2.25 -0.22
CA ARG A 110 -16.74 3.24 0.81
C ARG A 110 -18.08 2.97 1.50
N LEU A 111 -19.10 2.66 0.70
CA LEU A 111 -20.41 2.32 1.24
C LEU A 111 -20.37 1.06 2.08
N MET A 112 -19.61 0.06 1.65
CA MET A 112 -19.45 -1.18 2.40
C MET A 112 -18.82 -0.93 3.77
N TYR A 113 -17.77 -0.10 3.84
CA TYR A 113 -17.17 0.28 5.11
C TYR A 113 -18.19 0.98 6.02
N LYS A 114 -18.96 1.88 5.44
CA LYS A 114 -19.97 2.62 6.20
C LYS A 114 -21.06 1.69 6.75
N LEU A 115 -21.54 0.76 5.93
CA LEU A 115 -22.57 -0.21 6.35
C LEU A 115 -22.07 -1.14 7.46
N ARG A 116 -20.78 -1.47 7.46
CA ARG A 116 -20.18 -2.29 8.51
C ARG A 116 -19.70 -1.49 9.70
N ASN A 117 -19.95 -0.19 9.70
CA ASN A 117 -19.50 0.73 10.74
C ASN A 117 -17.98 0.65 10.97
N ILE A 118 -17.22 0.53 9.89
CA ILE A 118 -15.77 0.49 9.90
C ILE A 118 -15.24 1.83 9.44
N LYS A 119 -14.37 2.44 10.24
CA LYS A 119 -13.62 3.63 9.83
C LYS A 119 -12.27 3.18 9.28
N PRO A 120 -12.08 3.20 7.96
CA PRO A 120 -10.82 2.72 7.40
C PRO A 120 -9.66 3.63 7.78
N MET A 121 -8.46 3.05 7.81
CA MET A 121 -7.23 3.80 8.04
C MET A 121 -6.36 3.79 6.80
N ILE A 122 -5.45 4.75 6.74
CA ILE A 122 -4.52 4.90 5.63
C ILE A 122 -3.15 4.38 6.08
N VAL A 123 -2.54 3.58 5.22
CA VAL A 123 -1.15 3.13 5.38
C VAL A 123 -0.33 3.77 4.28
N SER A 124 0.78 4.40 4.65
CA SER A 124 1.74 4.92 3.68
C SER A 124 2.95 4.00 3.60
N ILE A 125 3.53 3.89 2.41
CA ILE A 125 4.73 3.10 2.19
C ILE A 125 5.77 4.00 1.57
N GLN A 126 6.90 4.16 2.26
CA GLN A 126 8.06 4.83 1.72
C GLN A 126 8.92 3.79 1.04
N LEU A 127 9.12 3.95 -0.27
CA LEU A 127 9.94 3.01 -1.04
C LEU A 127 11.41 3.22 -0.70
N LEU A 128 12.14 2.13 -0.59
CA LEU A 128 13.57 2.16 -0.30
C LEU A 128 14.36 2.07 -1.59
N ASP A 129 15.36 2.96 -1.72
CA ASP A 129 16.33 2.89 -2.79
C ASP A 129 17.23 1.67 -2.55
N PRO A 130 17.34 0.73 -3.50
CA PRO A 130 18.20 -0.43 -3.34
C PRO A 130 19.66 -0.08 -3.01
N THR A 131 20.14 1.07 -3.47
CA THR A 131 21.49 1.54 -3.18
C THR A 131 21.67 1.94 -1.72
N ASN A 132 20.68 2.62 -1.14
CA ASN A 132 20.74 3.04 0.26
C ASN A 132 20.64 1.86 1.21
N LYS A 133 19.97 0.81 0.81
CA LYS A 133 19.81 -0.37 1.64
C LYS A 133 21.13 -1.05 1.96
N ARG A 134 22.11 -0.95 1.06
CA ARG A 134 23.43 -1.58 1.25
C ARG A 134 24.25 -0.93 2.35
N ASP A 135 23.93 0.31 2.70
CA ASP A 135 24.69 1.08 3.67
C ASP A 135 24.19 0.88 5.11
N GLN A 136 23.23 -0.01 5.29
CA GLN A 136 22.62 -0.25 6.61
C GLN A 136 23.06 -1.57 7.22
#